data_e1e5093dc92788756f945599a8926c8d
#
_entry.id   e1e5093dc92788756f945599a8926c8d
#
_cell.length_a   1.000
_cell.length_b   1.000
_cell.length_c   1.000
_cell.angle_alpha   90.00
_cell.angle_beta   90.00
_cell.angle_gamma   90.00
#
_symmetry.space_group_name_H-M   'P 1'
#
loop_
_entity.id
_entity.type
_entity.pdbx_description
1 polymer ?
#
loop_
_entity_poly.entity_id
_entity_poly.type
_entity_poly.pdbx_seq_one_letter_code
_entity_poly.pdbx_strand_id
1 'polypeptide(L)'
;MKKILSLFILIFTTITSAGADSLSFPFTQDNVKDWRFFSDQVMGGISEGQVSLEQDGDKVFIRLYGDVRTENNGGFIQLRTSTSLSNKPSLFKRLHSSKKDGGKLQGIRLKVKGNGEKYHIFIQTTIFYRLPTGYQIATFNTSPEWETVEIPFNRFKNLKDNKDSKINAQDIKTFGIVAYGRDFKSDLAVSSVEFYY
;
A
#
# COMPACT_ATOMS: atom_id res chain seq x y z
N MET A 1 -24.03 58.10 -32.18
CA MET A 1 -23.42 56.76 -32.31
C MET A 1 -23.05 56.33 -30.89
N LYS A 2 -23.86 55.44 -30.24
CA LYS A 2 -23.61 54.93 -28.89
C LYS A 2 -22.88 53.60 -29.03
N LYS A 3 -21.63 53.50 -28.49
CA LYS A 3 -20.88 52.26 -28.43
C LYS A 3 -21.36 51.46 -27.23
N ILE A 4 -21.95 50.29 -27.46
CA ILE A 4 -22.33 49.32 -26.45
C ILE A 4 -21.07 48.50 -26.14
N LEU A 5 -20.53 48.65 -24.92
CA LEU A 5 -19.41 47.87 -24.41
C LEU A 5 -19.97 46.57 -23.78
N SER A 6 -19.83 45.47 -24.49
CA SER A 6 -20.28 44.15 -24.01
C SER A 6 -19.24 43.60 -23.02
N LEU A 7 -19.65 43.52 -21.73
CA LEU A 7 -18.83 42.96 -20.68
C LEU A 7 -19.01 41.43 -20.65
N PHE A 8 -18.02 40.70 -21.15
CA PHE A 8 -17.96 39.24 -21.01
C PHE A 8 -17.52 38.88 -19.59
N ILE A 9 -18.46 38.43 -18.74
CA ILE A 9 -18.15 37.87 -17.44
C ILE A 9 -17.75 36.41 -17.66
N LEU A 10 -16.44 36.12 -17.51
CA LEU A 10 -15.91 34.76 -17.53
C LEU A 10 -16.18 34.13 -16.17
N ILE A 11 -17.20 33.29 -16.08
CA ILE A 11 -17.49 32.51 -14.86
C ILE A 11 -16.48 31.38 -14.78
N PHE A 12 -15.45 31.53 -13.95
CA PHE A 12 -14.59 30.43 -13.53
C PHE A 12 -15.35 29.53 -12.58
N THR A 13 -15.92 28.45 -13.08
CA THR A 13 -16.39 27.35 -12.22
C THR A 13 -15.16 26.62 -11.66
N THR A 14 -14.82 26.91 -10.42
CA THR A 14 -13.88 26.07 -9.65
C THR A 14 -14.54 24.72 -9.44
N ILE A 15 -14.10 23.71 -10.19
CA ILE A 15 -14.41 22.31 -9.89
C ILE A 15 -13.64 21.98 -8.62
N THR A 16 -14.27 22.13 -7.46
CA THR A 16 -13.81 21.53 -6.22
C THR A 16 -13.98 20.01 -6.41
N SER A 17 -12.88 19.32 -6.70
CA SER A 17 -12.81 17.88 -6.53
C SER A 17 -13.18 17.60 -5.06
N ALA A 18 -14.40 17.12 -4.84
CA ALA A 18 -14.76 16.52 -3.57
C ALA A 18 -13.80 15.34 -3.37
N GLY A 19 -12.78 15.54 -2.57
CA GLY A 19 -11.89 14.46 -2.14
C GLY A 19 -12.78 13.41 -1.49
N ALA A 20 -12.96 12.26 -2.14
CA ALA A 20 -13.63 11.13 -1.51
C ALA A 20 -12.94 10.91 -0.16
N ASP A 21 -13.74 10.85 0.91
CA ASP A 21 -13.24 10.59 2.25
C ASP A 21 -12.31 9.38 2.23
N SER A 22 -11.12 9.54 2.77
CA SER A 22 -10.11 8.49 2.79
C SER A 22 -9.35 8.48 4.12
N LEU A 23 -8.80 7.31 4.45
CA LEU A 23 -7.90 7.14 5.59
C LEU A 23 -6.48 7.14 5.09
N SER A 24 -5.80 8.28 5.12
CA SER A 24 -4.42 8.44 4.66
C SER A 24 -3.41 8.18 5.78
N PHE A 25 -2.34 7.47 5.45
CA PHE A 25 -1.22 7.08 6.30
C PHE A 25 0.10 7.42 5.59
N PRO A 26 0.53 8.69 5.60
CA PRO A 26 1.85 9.07 5.10
C PRO A 26 2.93 8.45 5.99
N PHE A 27 4.06 8.08 5.40
CA PHE A 27 5.22 7.64 6.18
C PHE A 27 5.89 8.84 6.88
N THR A 28 6.27 8.63 8.14
CA THR A 28 6.93 9.63 8.99
C THR A 28 7.96 8.95 9.89
N GLN A 29 8.86 9.72 10.50
CA GLN A 29 9.80 9.22 11.51
C GLN A 29 9.10 8.51 12.68
N ASP A 30 7.89 8.97 13.06
CA ASP A 30 7.15 8.41 14.19
C ASP A 30 6.48 7.09 13.88
N ASN A 31 5.97 6.89 12.66
CA ASN A 31 5.18 5.70 12.32
C ASN A 31 5.96 4.62 11.57
N VAL A 32 7.18 4.90 11.08
CA VAL A 32 8.03 3.89 10.44
C VAL A 32 8.33 2.72 11.38
N LYS A 33 8.42 2.96 12.69
CA LYS A 33 8.58 1.92 13.72
C LYS A 33 7.42 0.92 13.83
N ASP A 34 6.27 1.26 13.27
CA ASP A 34 5.10 0.37 13.18
C ASP A 34 5.25 -0.66 12.06
N TRP A 35 6.32 -0.59 11.28
CA TRP A 35 6.60 -1.45 10.16
C TRP A 35 7.85 -2.28 10.40
N ARG A 36 7.88 -3.49 9.85
CA ARG A 36 9.00 -4.43 9.97
C ARG A 36 9.40 -4.94 8.61
N PHE A 37 10.70 -5.04 8.38
CA PHE A 37 11.26 -5.77 7.25
C PHE A 37 11.25 -7.27 7.54
N PHE A 38 10.92 -8.06 6.53
CA PHE A 38 11.04 -9.52 6.52
C PHE A 38 11.53 -9.98 5.16
N SER A 39 12.35 -11.04 5.14
CA SER A 39 12.68 -11.77 3.93
C SER A 39 12.37 -13.25 4.11
N ASP A 40 12.47 -14.01 3.03
CA ASP A 40 12.32 -15.46 3.03
C ASP A 40 13.39 -16.21 3.83
N GLN A 41 14.44 -15.53 4.28
CA GLN A 41 15.45 -16.09 5.18
C GLN A 41 14.85 -16.69 6.45
N VAL A 42 13.68 -16.19 6.92
CA VAL A 42 12.93 -16.77 8.04
C VAL A 42 12.44 -18.20 7.77
N MET A 43 12.48 -18.64 6.51
CA MET A 43 12.07 -19.97 6.03
C MET A 43 13.21 -20.74 5.34
N GLY A 44 14.44 -20.21 5.37
CA GLY A 44 15.61 -20.82 4.71
C GLY A 44 15.85 -20.33 3.27
N GLY A 45 15.09 -19.33 2.78
CA GLY A 45 15.38 -18.65 1.52
C GLY A 45 16.64 -17.79 1.58
N ILE A 46 17.03 -17.23 0.45
CA ILE A 46 18.28 -16.46 0.30
C ILE A 46 18.07 -15.03 -0.20
N SER A 47 16.83 -14.56 -0.24
CA SER A 47 16.55 -13.17 -0.61
C SER A 47 17.17 -12.20 0.40
N GLU A 48 17.84 -11.17 -0.11
CA GLU A 48 18.49 -10.15 0.70
C GLU A 48 17.88 -8.78 0.42
N GLY A 49 17.79 -7.95 1.45
CA GLY A 49 17.27 -6.61 1.27
C GLY A 49 17.18 -5.83 2.57
N GLN A 50 16.67 -4.64 2.44
CA GLN A 50 16.48 -3.76 3.57
C GLN A 50 15.41 -2.70 3.29
N VAL A 51 15.08 -1.96 4.34
CA VAL A 51 14.15 -0.85 4.32
C VAL A 51 14.83 0.37 4.93
N SER A 52 14.72 1.50 4.24
CA SER A 52 15.18 2.80 4.74
C SER A 52 14.03 3.80 4.73
N LEU A 53 14.04 4.74 5.66
CA LEU A 53 13.22 5.95 5.59
C LEU A 53 14.07 7.04 4.93
N GLU A 54 13.59 7.58 3.82
CA GLU A 54 14.29 8.55 3.00
C GLU A 54 13.44 9.80 2.80
N GLN A 55 14.06 10.88 2.34
CA GLN A 55 13.39 12.14 2.04
C GLN A 55 13.92 12.71 0.72
N ASP A 56 12.99 13.19 -0.12
CA ASP A 56 13.27 13.90 -1.36
C ASP A 56 12.44 15.19 -1.38
N GLY A 57 13.09 16.33 -1.17
CA GLY A 57 12.43 17.60 -0.87
C GLY A 57 11.57 17.50 0.39
N ASP A 58 10.30 17.84 0.27
CA ASP A 58 9.31 17.73 1.37
C ASP A 58 8.66 16.34 1.47
N LYS A 59 9.00 15.41 0.57
CA LYS A 59 8.39 14.09 0.53
C LYS A 59 9.21 13.08 1.31
N VAL A 60 8.65 12.62 2.43
CA VAL A 60 9.19 11.49 3.21
C VAL A 60 8.60 10.20 2.64
N PHE A 61 9.43 9.17 2.48
CA PHE A 61 9.01 7.88 1.96
C PHE A 61 9.85 6.75 2.55
N ILE A 62 9.30 5.56 2.52
CA ILE A 62 10.02 4.34 2.86
C ILE A 62 10.46 3.66 1.56
N ARG A 63 11.71 3.18 1.52
CA ARG A 63 12.25 2.45 0.38
C ARG A 63 12.52 1.00 0.76
N LEU A 64 11.93 0.08 -0.02
CA LEU A 64 12.16 -1.37 0.07
C LEU A 64 13.04 -1.77 -1.10
N TYR A 65 14.26 -2.21 -0.83
CA TYR A 65 15.21 -2.58 -1.88
C TYR A 65 16.05 -3.80 -1.52
N GLY A 66 16.50 -4.53 -2.56
CA GLY A 66 17.28 -5.74 -2.40
C GLY A 66 17.13 -6.72 -3.55
N ASP A 67 17.71 -7.88 -3.39
CA ASP A 67 17.67 -8.99 -4.36
C ASP A 67 16.67 -10.05 -3.91
N VAL A 68 15.60 -10.23 -4.68
CA VAL A 68 14.65 -11.33 -4.50
C VAL A 68 15.15 -12.55 -5.24
N ARG A 69 15.23 -13.70 -4.56
CA ARG A 69 15.70 -14.96 -5.08
C ARG A 69 14.75 -16.08 -4.73
N THR A 70 14.37 -16.88 -5.70
CA THR A 70 13.40 -17.98 -5.53
C THR A 70 14.03 -19.29 -5.06
N GLU A 71 15.34 -19.34 -4.95
CA GLU A 71 16.07 -20.49 -4.44
C GLU A 71 15.62 -20.89 -3.04
N ASN A 72 15.74 -22.18 -2.69
CA ASN A 72 15.34 -22.75 -1.39
C ASN A 72 13.86 -22.53 -1.03
N ASN A 73 12.97 -22.51 -2.02
CA ASN A 73 11.54 -22.19 -1.85
C ASN A 73 11.29 -20.79 -1.25
N GLY A 74 12.24 -19.86 -1.45
CA GLY A 74 12.13 -18.46 -1.08
C GLY A 74 11.38 -17.64 -2.11
N GLY A 75 11.75 -16.39 -2.26
CA GLY A 75 11.27 -15.48 -3.29
C GLY A 75 10.49 -14.29 -2.77
N PHE A 76 10.86 -13.73 -1.58
CA PHE A 76 10.30 -12.47 -1.16
C PHE A 76 11.19 -11.64 -0.25
N ILE A 77 11.02 -10.32 -0.36
CA ILE A 77 11.30 -9.34 0.68
C ILE A 77 10.05 -8.49 0.89
N GLN A 78 9.77 -8.07 2.11
CA GLN A 78 8.57 -7.32 2.44
C GLN A 78 8.75 -6.31 3.56
N LEU A 79 7.98 -5.23 3.45
CA LEU A 79 7.66 -4.30 4.53
C LEU A 79 6.28 -4.62 5.06
N ARG A 80 6.15 -4.96 6.35
CA ARG A 80 4.89 -5.41 6.92
C ARG A 80 4.57 -4.71 8.24
N THR A 81 3.29 -4.41 8.42
CA THR A 81 2.71 -4.01 9.71
C THR A 81 1.63 -5.01 10.15
N SER A 82 1.36 -5.11 11.46
CA SER A 82 0.44 -6.10 12.02
C SER A 82 -0.21 -5.60 13.31
N THR A 83 -1.43 -6.06 13.58
CA THR A 83 -2.12 -5.83 14.86
C THR A 83 -1.44 -6.54 16.05
N SER A 84 -0.53 -7.47 15.79
CA SER A 84 0.23 -8.20 16.84
C SER A 84 1.43 -7.43 17.38
N LEU A 85 1.77 -6.26 16.82
CA LEU A 85 2.80 -5.40 17.38
C LEU A 85 2.33 -4.82 18.72
N SER A 86 3.25 -4.73 19.69
CA SER A 86 2.97 -4.35 21.09
C SER A 86 2.23 -3.01 21.24
N ASN A 87 2.55 -2.05 20.37
CA ASN A 87 1.78 -0.82 20.23
C ASN A 87 0.95 -0.95 18.97
N LYS A 88 -0.36 -1.24 19.09
CA LYS A 88 -1.24 -1.34 17.92
C LYS A 88 -1.00 -0.19 16.96
N PRO A 89 -0.48 -0.44 15.72
CA PRO A 89 -0.12 0.60 14.78
C PRO A 89 -1.28 1.57 14.49
N SER A 90 -0.96 2.82 14.25
CA SER A 90 -1.95 3.87 13.97
C SER A 90 -2.87 3.53 12.80
N LEU A 91 -2.35 2.86 11.78
CA LEU A 91 -3.09 2.32 10.65
C LEU A 91 -4.27 1.45 11.13
N PHE A 92 -4.03 0.46 11.97
CA PHE A 92 -5.10 -0.43 12.45
C PHE A 92 -6.05 0.23 13.43
N LYS A 93 -5.56 1.17 14.27
CA LYS A 93 -6.44 1.94 15.18
C LYS A 93 -7.50 2.70 14.38
N ARG A 94 -7.09 3.45 13.35
CA ARG A 94 -7.98 4.22 12.49
C ARG A 94 -8.85 3.33 11.60
N LEU A 95 -8.26 2.30 10.99
CA LEU A 95 -8.98 1.37 10.11
C LEU A 95 -10.10 0.63 10.84
N HIS A 96 -9.85 0.17 12.08
CA HIS A 96 -10.85 -0.54 12.87
C HIS A 96 -11.90 0.38 13.50
N SER A 97 -11.61 1.68 13.66
CA SER A 97 -12.57 2.67 14.16
C SER A 97 -13.46 3.28 13.05
N SER A 98 -13.11 3.09 11.78
CA SER A 98 -13.82 3.69 10.63
C SER A 98 -15.24 3.16 10.42
N LYS A 99 -15.72 2.22 11.24
CA LYS A 99 -17.11 1.71 11.24
C LYS A 99 -18.18 2.78 11.45
N LYS A 100 -17.80 3.95 11.97
CA LYS A 100 -18.78 4.96 12.43
C LYS A 100 -19.31 5.88 11.33
N ASP A 101 -18.65 5.94 10.17
CA ASP A 101 -18.89 7.01 9.20
C ASP A 101 -19.73 6.57 7.98
N GLY A 102 -20.45 5.45 8.09
CA GLY A 102 -21.51 5.05 7.12
C GLY A 102 -21.02 4.57 5.75
N GLY A 103 -19.76 4.74 5.39
CA GLY A 103 -19.18 4.29 4.14
C GLY A 103 -18.40 2.99 4.28
N LYS A 104 -18.45 2.13 3.25
CA LYS A 104 -17.62 0.93 3.17
C LYS A 104 -16.36 1.23 2.37
N LEU A 105 -15.19 1.08 2.98
CA LEU A 105 -13.92 1.20 2.28
C LEU A 105 -13.87 0.22 1.09
N GLN A 106 -13.48 0.75 -0.08
CA GLN A 106 -13.53 0.03 -1.36
C GLN A 106 -12.18 -0.50 -1.80
N GLY A 107 -11.07 0.08 -1.30
CA GLY A 107 -9.75 -0.30 -1.74
C GLY A 107 -8.62 0.49 -1.09
N ILE A 108 -7.45 0.37 -1.71
CA ILE A 108 -6.19 0.94 -1.25
C ILE A 108 -5.61 1.80 -2.36
N ARG A 109 -5.10 2.98 -2.01
CA ARG A 109 -4.20 3.78 -2.85
C ARG A 109 -2.82 3.79 -2.24
N LEU A 110 -1.80 3.68 -3.09
CA LEU A 110 -0.40 3.83 -2.72
C LEU A 110 0.20 4.96 -3.55
N LYS A 111 0.93 5.87 -2.91
CA LYS A 111 1.80 6.79 -3.63
C LYS A 111 3.18 6.16 -3.73
N VAL A 112 3.55 5.73 -4.94
CA VAL A 112 4.73 4.90 -5.19
C VAL A 112 5.63 5.46 -6.29
N LYS A 113 6.89 5.04 -6.25
CA LYS A 113 7.89 5.17 -7.31
C LYS A 113 8.73 3.90 -7.28
N GLY A 114 9.02 3.30 -8.44
CA GLY A 114 9.79 2.05 -8.48
C GLY A 114 10.57 1.89 -9.77
N ASN A 115 11.20 0.75 -9.93
CA ASN A 115 12.10 0.44 -11.03
C ASN A 115 11.42 -0.24 -12.25
N GLY A 116 10.10 -0.09 -12.39
CA GLY A 116 9.32 -0.72 -13.48
C GLY A 116 8.88 -2.16 -13.19
N GLU A 117 9.24 -2.68 -12.03
CA GLU A 117 8.90 -4.03 -11.62
C GLU A 117 7.49 -4.14 -11.02
N LYS A 118 7.00 -5.38 -10.93
CA LYS A 118 5.71 -5.70 -10.29
C LYS A 118 5.93 -5.96 -8.81
N TYR A 119 5.05 -5.36 -8.00
CA TYR A 119 4.99 -5.54 -6.57
C TYR A 119 3.59 -5.99 -6.13
N HIS A 120 3.47 -6.35 -4.87
CA HIS A 120 2.24 -6.94 -4.35
C HIS A 120 1.84 -6.30 -3.02
N ILE A 121 0.54 -6.27 -2.75
CA ILE A 121 -0.01 -6.08 -1.42
C ILE A 121 -0.44 -7.43 -0.89
N PHE A 122 0.05 -7.77 0.30
CA PHE A 122 -0.36 -8.96 1.05
C PHE A 122 -1.21 -8.54 2.24
N ILE A 123 -2.39 -9.13 2.36
CA ILE A 123 -3.33 -8.90 3.46
C ILE A 123 -3.67 -10.23 4.12
N GLN A 124 -3.80 -10.22 5.45
CA GLN A 124 -4.44 -11.30 6.20
C GLN A 124 -5.56 -10.70 7.06
N THR A 125 -6.72 -11.33 7.03
CA THR A 125 -7.92 -10.92 7.79
C THR A 125 -8.23 -11.84 8.98
N THR A 126 -7.57 -13.00 9.06
CA THR A 126 -7.77 -13.99 10.13
C THR A 126 -6.63 -14.00 11.13
N ILE A 127 -6.92 -14.44 12.37
CA ILE A 127 -5.92 -14.57 13.45
C ILE A 127 -4.91 -15.69 13.13
N PHE A 128 -5.23 -16.62 12.23
CA PHE A 128 -4.33 -17.71 11.80
C PHE A 128 -3.23 -17.23 10.85
N TYR A 129 -2.65 -16.05 11.15
CA TYR A 129 -1.59 -15.40 10.37
C TYR A 129 -0.28 -16.20 10.32
N ARG A 130 -0.17 -17.31 11.07
CA ARG A 130 1.02 -18.19 11.03
C ARG A 130 1.00 -19.20 9.89
N LEU A 131 -0.14 -19.36 9.20
CA LEU A 131 -0.23 -20.27 8.05
C LEU A 131 0.05 -19.49 6.77
N PRO A 132 0.99 -19.92 5.92
CA PRO A 132 1.30 -19.29 4.63
C PRO A 132 0.07 -19.18 3.71
N THR A 133 -0.97 -19.94 3.99
CA THR A 133 -2.17 -20.10 3.16
C THR A 133 -3.24 -19.02 3.39
N GLY A 134 -3.06 -18.11 4.35
CA GLY A 134 -4.06 -17.10 4.71
C GLY A 134 -3.87 -15.74 4.03
N TYR A 135 -2.93 -15.62 3.09
CA TYR A 135 -2.68 -14.36 2.41
C TYR A 135 -3.64 -14.12 1.26
N GLN A 136 -4.12 -12.88 1.17
CA GLN A 136 -4.83 -12.33 0.05
C GLN A 136 -3.90 -11.33 -0.64
N ILE A 137 -3.75 -11.49 -1.94
CA ILE A 137 -2.74 -10.79 -2.75
C ILE A 137 -3.41 -9.95 -3.84
N ALA A 138 -2.92 -8.76 -4.04
CA ALA A 138 -3.16 -7.97 -5.25
C ALA A 138 -1.83 -7.46 -5.79
N THR A 139 -1.72 -7.39 -7.11
CA THR A 139 -0.50 -6.98 -7.82
C THR A 139 -0.67 -5.58 -8.38
N PHE A 140 0.41 -4.81 -8.36
CA PHE A 140 0.51 -3.51 -9.02
C PHE A 140 1.86 -3.37 -9.74
N ASN A 141 1.86 -2.54 -10.80
CA ASN A 141 3.08 -2.15 -11.51
C ASN A 141 3.62 -0.86 -10.92
N THR A 142 4.88 -0.57 -11.20
CA THR A 142 5.53 0.69 -10.83
C THR A 142 6.23 1.31 -12.03
N SER A 143 6.53 2.60 -11.93
CA SER A 143 7.35 3.34 -12.89
C SER A 143 8.44 4.14 -12.17
N PRO A 144 9.45 4.68 -12.89
CA PRO A 144 10.48 5.55 -12.30
C PRO A 144 9.96 6.89 -11.79
N GLU A 145 8.70 7.22 -12.07
CA GLU A 145 8.06 8.44 -11.61
C GLU A 145 7.11 8.19 -10.43
N TRP A 146 6.86 9.24 -9.62
CA TRP A 146 5.89 9.15 -8.56
C TRP A 146 4.46 9.09 -9.10
N GLU A 147 3.80 7.98 -8.87
CA GLU A 147 2.42 7.75 -9.29
C GLU A 147 1.51 7.31 -8.13
N THR A 148 0.22 7.43 -8.33
CA THR A 148 -0.79 6.87 -7.42
C THR A 148 -1.35 5.60 -8.03
N VAL A 149 -1.12 4.48 -7.37
CA VAL A 149 -1.68 3.18 -7.76
C VAL A 149 -2.93 2.92 -6.93
N GLU A 150 -4.03 2.63 -7.62
CA GLU A 150 -5.31 2.28 -6.99
C GLU A 150 -5.57 0.77 -7.10
N ILE A 151 -5.89 0.14 -5.97
CA ILE A 151 -6.08 -1.31 -5.85
C ILE A 151 -7.41 -1.56 -5.14
N PRO A 152 -8.53 -1.72 -5.89
CA PRO A 152 -9.82 -2.08 -5.32
C PRO A 152 -9.78 -3.44 -4.62
N PHE A 153 -10.54 -3.60 -3.53
CA PHE A 153 -10.56 -4.85 -2.78
C PHE A 153 -11.03 -6.06 -3.58
N ASN A 154 -11.83 -5.86 -4.62
CA ASN A 154 -12.26 -6.95 -5.51
C ASN A 154 -11.15 -7.47 -6.44
N ARG A 155 -9.98 -6.81 -6.49
CA ARG A 155 -8.80 -7.33 -7.22
C ARG A 155 -7.97 -8.32 -6.41
N PHE A 156 -8.25 -8.45 -5.11
CA PHE A 156 -7.50 -9.37 -4.27
C PHE A 156 -7.95 -10.81 -4.48
N LYS A 157 -6.98 -11.71 -4.53
CA LYS A 157 -7.17 -13.14 -4.66
C LYS A 157 -6.48 -13.88 -3.52
N ASN A 158 -6.99 -15.05 -3.18
CA ASN A 158 -6.32 -15.92 -2.23
C ASN A 158 -5.02 -16.45 -2.85
N LEU A 159 -3.90 -16.34 -2.12
CA LEU A 159 -2.58 -16.74 -2.61
C LEU A 159 -2.49 -18.23 -2.93
N LYS A 160 -3.25 -19.09 -2.22
CA LYS A 160 -3.17 -20.54 -2.35
C LYS A 160 -3.91 -21.07 -3.58
N ASP A 161 -5.12 -20.61 -3.83
CA ASP A 161 -6.02 -21.20 -4.84
C ASP A 161 -6.46 -20.19 -5.91
N ASN A 162 -5.94 -18.96 -5.86
CA ASN A 162 -6.21 -17.87 -6.79
C ASN A 162 -7.70 -17.48 -6.92
N LYS A 163 -8.53 -17.87 -5.95
CA LYS A 163 -9.93 -17.47 -5.92
C LYS A 163 -10.10 -16.03 -5.45
N ASP A 164 -11.17 -15.40 -5.90
CA ASP A 164 -11.52 -14.04 -5.49
C ASP A 164 -11.69 -13.95 -3.97
N SER A 165 -11.10 -12.92 -3.39
CA SER A 165 -11.16 -12.67 -1.96
C SER A 165 -12.18 -11.59 -1.63
N LYS A 166 -12.92 -11.78 -0.55
CA LYS A 166 -13.77 -10.73 0.04
C LYS A 166 -13.00 -10.09 1.19
N ILE A 167 -12.48 -8.88 0.96
CA ILE A 167 -11.80 -8.12 2.00
C ILE A 167 -12.77 -7.14 2.63
N ASN A 168 -12.86 -7.22 3.96
CA ASN A 168 -13.41 -6.17 4.77
C ASN A 168 -12.24 -5.46 5.47
N ALA A 169 -12.06 -4.18 5.20
CA ALA A 169 -10.91 -3.42 5.70
C ALA A 169 -10.77 -3.49 7.24
N GLN A 170 -11.88 -3.55 7.95
CA GLN A 170 -11.90 -3.60 9.41
C GLN A 170 -11.43 -4.95 9.98
N ASP A 171 -11.38 -5.99 9.16
CA ASP A 171 -10.90 -7.33 9.58
C ASP A 171 -9.41 -7.52 9.29
N ILE A 172 -8.75 -6.56 8.63
CA ILE A 172 -7.33 -6.65 8.29
C ILE A 172 -6.49 -6.74 9.57
N LYS A 173 -5.66 -7.78 9.68
CA LYS A 173 -4.74 -8.05 10.79
C LYS A 173 -3.30 -7.80 10.42
N THR A 174 -2.93 -8.07 9.17
CA THR A 174 -1.61 -7.74 8.64
C THR A 174 -1.75 -7.06 7.28
N PHE A 175 -0.81 -6.18 7.02
CA PHE A 175 -0.70 -5.48 5.75
C PHE A 175 0.78 -5.44 5.35
N GLY A 176 1.10 -5.95 4.17
CA GLY A 176 2.45 -6.02 3.64
C GLY A 176 2.56 -5.44 2.23
N ILE A 177 3.66 -4.74 1.99
CA ILE A 177 4.12 -4.31 0.66
C ILE A 177 5.29 -5.22 0.30
N VAL A 178 5.18 -5.94 -0.81
CA VAL A 178 5.99 -7.15 -1.04
C VAL A 178 6.56 -7.19 -2.46
N ALA A 179 7.86 -7.44 -2.55
CA ALA A 179 8.53 -7.92 -3.74
C ALA A 179 8.51 -9.45 -3.68
N TYR A 180 7.89 -10.16 -4.67
CA TYR A 180 7.54 -11.57 -4.53
C TYR A 180 7.54 -12.33 -5.84
N GLY A 181 7.91 -13.62 -5.75
CA GLY A 181 7.53 -14.68 -6.68
C GLY A 181 8.41 -14.86 -7.91
N ARG A 182 9.50 -14.12 -8.04
CA ARG A 182 10.51 -14.27 -9.09
C ARG A 182 11.85 -13.68 -8.64
N ASP A 183 12.90 -14.01 -9.37
CA ASP A 183 14.21 -13.38 -9.18
C ASP A 183 14.23 -12.00 -9.82
N PHE A 184 14.53 -10.97 -9.02
CA PHE A 184 14.70 -9.60 -9.51
C PHE A 184 15.30 -8.69 -8.44
N LYS A 185 15.84 -7.56 -8.90
CA LYS A 185 16.25 -6.47 -8.01
C LYS A 185 15.06 -5.59 -7.67
N SER A 186 14.67 -5.59 -6.42
CA SER A 186 13.63 -4.72 -5.90
C SER A 186 14.17 -3.32 -5.65
N ASP A 187 13.42 -2.30 -6.03
CA ASP A 187 13.62 -0.91 -5.67
C ASP A 187 12.29 -0.18 -5.73
N LEU A 188 11.65 -0.05 -4.57
CA LEU A 188 10.31 0.50 -4.41
C LEU A 188 10.30 1.56 -3.31
N ALA A 189 9.95 2.78 -3.66
CA ALA A 189 9.65 3.87 -2.73
C ALA A 189 8.14 4.00 -2.54
N VAL A 190 7.68 4.17 -1.30
CA VAL A 190 6.27 4.39 -0.94
C VAL A 190 6.17 5.55 0.04
N SER A 191 5.45 6.61 -0.31
CA SER A 191 5.28 7.78 0.55
C SER A 191 4.00 7.74 1.39
N SER A 192 2.98 7.02 0.96
CA SER A 192 1.74 6.86 1.72
C SER A 192 0.97 5.60 1.36
N VAL A 193 0.22 5.11 2.33
CA VAL A 193 -0.85 4.12 2.18
C VAL A 193 -2.15 4.83 2.49
N GLU A 194 -3.17 4.64 1.67
CA GLU A 194 -4.49 5.23 1.83
C GLU A 194 -5.58 4.18 1.61
N PHE A 195 -6.60 4.16 2.47
CA PHE A 195 -7.81 3.38 2.25
C PHE A 195 -8.94 4.33 1.86
N TYR A 196 -9.59 4.09 0.73
CA TYR A 196 -10.62 4.96 0.16
C TYR A 196 -12.02 4.32 0.22
N TYR A 197 -13.04 5.17 0.29
CA TYR A 197 -14.46 4.82 0.30
C TYR A 197 -15.05 4.67 -1.09
#